data_d8e87452773cc24eb7908b0b8fb4439d
#
_entry.id   d8e87452773cc24eb7908b0b8fb4439d
#
_cell.length_a   1.000
_cell.length_b   1.000
_cell.length_c   1.000
_cell.angle_alpha   90.00
_cell.angle_beta   90.00
_cell.angle_gamma   90.00
#
_symmetry.space_group_name_H-M   'P 1'
#
loop_
_entity.id
_entity.type
_entity.pdbx_description
1 polymer ?
#
loop_
_entity_poly.entity_id
_entity_poly.type
_entity_poly.pdbx_seq_one_letter_code
_entity_poly.pdbx_strand_id
1 'polypeptide(L)'
;RDQPRSRGLGDVYKRQDSKNIYDFIETPPNKEMGDYAFPCFKLAKELKKAPQIIANDLKEQLVFENNEITKIDIAGGYLNFYVNEQMLISTVLKEIEKSKENYGSSNVGQGKNIVIDYSSPNIAKPFHIGHLRTTVIGNSIYKIYKFLGYNCIGVNHLGDWGTQFGKLIEGYKRWGEEYNIEENPIDELTKIYIRINNLCKEDESVLNDCRNNFKKLEDGDEYCTKLWKKFRDLSIKEFQRVYDMLDIHFDSLNGEAFYADKMAEVVQILEKTGKLVESEGARIIDLSDKNMAPCIIGKTNGSTTYATRDLAAIMYRAREYDYDKNIYVTSYEQILHFKQVFEVAKLLGLDEKYTDNLIHVPFGMIQSKDGRMSTREGNVIKLEDLLNEAVSRVETIIDAKNPNLEDKKEIAKKIGIGAVIFNDLYNSRIKDEVFDWDTMLNFNGETGPYIQYIYVRTKSVLDKSGYVPKLESINFEKLQDKKSLEIVKLIYNFGEIVKQAAEKYEPYILARYLISLAQAFSSFYNENKIIGEDQQVQDARLYLTYATGLVLEKGANLLGIKMPQKM
;
A
#
# COMPACT_ATOMS: atom_id res chain seq x y z
N ARG A 1 43.64 -10.15 -3.43
CA ARG A 1 45.09 -9.91 -3.44
C ARG A 1 45.34 -8.45 -3.80
N ASP A 2 45.79 -7.69 -2.83
CA ASP A 2 46.13 -6.29 -2.93
C ASP A 2 47.22 -6.06 -3.95
N GLN A 3 47.01 -5.16 -4.90
CA GLN A 3 48.10 -4.50 -5.59
C GLN A 3 48.09 -3.00 -5.22
N PRO A 4 49.26 -2.47 -4.80
CA PRO A 4 49.34 -1.09 -4.31
C PRO A 4 49.71 -0.15 -5.45
N ARG A 5 48.72 0.41 -6.17
CA ARG A 5 48.89 1.58 -7.06
C ARG A 5 47.55 2.19 -7.48
N SER A 6 46.81 2.80 -6.56
CA SER A 6 45.83 3.84 -6.84
C SER A 6 45.43 4.56 -5.55
N ARG A 7 46.43 5.22 -4.93
CA ARG A 7 46.21 6.11 -3.78
C ARG A 7 45.54 7.40 -4.26
N GLY A 8 44.23 7.40 -4.39
CA GLY A 8 43.47 8.59 -4.71
C GLY A 8 42.00 8.29 -4.96
N LEU A 9 41.68 7.50 -5.97
CA LEU A 9 40.29 7.13 -6.27
C LEU A 9 39.83 5.93 -5.40
N GLY A 10 40.67 4.95 -5.14
CA GLY A 10 40.31 3.80 -4.30
C GLY A 10 39.98 4.15 -2.84
N ASP A 11 40.53 5.25 -2.30
CA ASP A 11 40.22 5.70 -0.94
C ASP A 11 38.91 6.47 -0.83
N VAL A 12 38.44 7.10 -1.90
CA VAL A 12 37.12 7.75 -1.96
C VAL A 12 36.03 6.70 -2.09
N TYR A 13 36.25 5.64 -2.87
CA TYR A 13 35.33 4.50 -2.98
C TYR A 13 35.22 3.67 -1.68
N LYS A 14 36.29 3.63 -0.86
CA LYS A 14 36.25 2.97 0.44
C LYS A 14 35.56 3.79 1.54
N ARG A 15 35.34 5.09 1.32
CA ARG A 15 34.68 5.99 2.28
C ARG A 15 33.19 6.26 1.99
N GLN A 16 32.74 6.04 0.76
CA GLN A 16 31.34 6.07 0.43
C GLN A 16 30.78 4.66 0.48
N ASP A 17 29.77 4.47 1.28
CA ASP A 17 28.99 3.24 1.36
C ASP A 17 28.56 2.87 -0.09
N SER A 18 28.80 1.64 -0.53
CA SER A 18 28.43 1.17 -1.87
C SER A 18 26.95 1.41 -2.20
N LYS A 19 26.11 1.52 -1.19
CA LYS A 19 24.71 1.91 -1.26
C LYS A 19 24.52 3.33 -1.81
N ASN A 20 25.35 4.30 -1.42
CA ASN A 20 25.27 5.69 -1.89
C ASN A 20 25.63 5.84 -3.37
N ILE A 21 26.50 4.98 -3.90
CA ILE A 21 26.90 5.01 -5.31
C ILE A 21 25.80 4.43 -6.20
N TYR A 22 25.17 3.36 -5.75
CA TYR A 22 24.04 2.74 -6.44
C TYR A 22 22.86 3.72 -6.63
N ASP A 23 22.57 4.52 -5.61
CA ASP A 23 21.51 5.54 -5.64
C ASP A 23 21.77 6.68 -6.65
N PHE A 24 23.00 6.78 -7.17
CA PHE A 24 23.36 7.77 -8.18
C PHE A 24 23.19 7.27 -9.61
N ILE A 25 23.01 5.96 -9.81
CA ILE A 25 22.80 5.39 -11.13
C ILE A 25 21.40 5.78 -11.62
N GLU A 26 21.35 6.35 -12.82
CA GLU A 26 20.12 6.83 -13.45
C GLU A 26 19.87 6.05 -14.76
N THR A 27 18.63 5.95 -15.15
CA THR A 27 18.26 5.48 -16.51
C THR A 27 18.22 6.69 -17.45
N PRO A 28 19.02 6.71 -18.52
CA PRO A 28 18.99 7.82 -19.46
C PRO A 28 17.61 8.01 -20.10
N PRO A 29 17.17 9.25 -20.36
CA PRO A 29 15.88 9.51 -21.01
C PRO A 29 15.85 9.05 -22.47
N ASN A 30 17.01 8.96 -23.13
CA ASN A 30 17.15 8.44 -24.48
C ASN A 30 17.93 7.13 -24.45
N LYS A 31 17.33 6.06 -24.98
CA LYS A 31 17.94 4.72 -25.08
C LYS A 31 19.24 4.67 -25.88
N GLU A 32 19.48 5.63 -26.76
CA GLU A 32 20.74 5.77 -27.51
C GLU A 32 21.91 6.19 -26.60
N MET A 33 21.61 6.73 -25.42
CA MET A 33 22.59 7.15 -24.42
C MET A 33 22.98 6.02 -23.42
N GLY A 34 22.62 4.78 -23.71
CA GLY A 34 22.90 3.62 -22.88
C GLY A 34 21.71 3.14 -22.03
N ASP A 35 21.94 2.07 -21.29
CA ASP A 35 20.94 1.47 -20.40
C ASP A 35 20.95 2.11 -19.01
N TYR A 36 22.16 2.47 -18.54
CA TYR A 36 22.38 3.14 -17.27
C TYR A 36 23.37 4.29 -17.43
N ALA A 37 23.26 5.31 -16.59
CA ALA A 37 24.16 6.45 -16.57
C ALA A 37 24.58 6.77 -15.13
N PHE A 38 25.87 7.09 -14.97
CA PHE A 38 26.40 7.60 -13.71
C PHE A 38 26.76 9.08 -13.85
N PRO A 39 26.10 9.99 -13.09
CA PRO A 39 26.36 11.42 -13.14
C PRO A 39 27.63 11.81 -12.38
N CYS A 40 28.76 11.92 -13.08
CA CYS A 40 30.07 12.18 -12.46
C CYS A 40 30.15 13.54 -11.75
N PHE A 41 29.24 14.48 -12.04
CA PHE A 41 29.17 15.76 -11.33
C PHE A 41 28.82 15.60 -9.83
N LYS A 42 28.20 14.51 -9.43
CA LYS A 42 27.93 14.20 -8.00
C LYS A 42 29.24 13.98 -7.21
N LEU A 43 30.30 13.55 -7.87
CA LEU A 43 31.63 13.36 -7.28
C LEU A 43 32.55 14.59 -7.43
N ALA A 44 32.16 15.57 -8.23
CA ALA A 44 33.01 16.71 -8.59
C ALA A 44 33.51 17.53 -7.39
N LYS A 45 32.65 17.72 -6.40
CA LYS A 45 32.96 18.48 -5.18
C LYS A 45 33.97 17.73 -4.28
N GLU A 46 33.83 16.42 -4.16
CA GLU A 46 34.70 15.58 -3.31
C GLU A 46 36.08 15.37 -3.96
N LEU A 47 36.08 15.06 -5.25
CA LEU A 47 37.31 14.79 -6.00
C LEU A 47 38.01 16.06 -6.46
N LYS A 48 37.36 17.23 -6.35
CA LYS A 48 37.87 18.53 -6.83
C LYS A 48 38.31 18.49 -8.30
N LYS A 49 37.60 17.72 -9.12
CA LYS A 49 37.84 17.53 -10.55
C LYS A 49 36.59 17.87 -11.38
N ALA A 50 36.80 18.26 -12.62
CA ALA A 50 35.70 18.45 -13.56
C ALA A 50 34.99 17.10 -13.84
N PRO A 51 33.65 17.07 -14.00
CA PRO A 51 32.89 15.84 -14.21
C PRO A 51 33.39 15.00 -15.38
N GLN A 52 33.83 15.64 -16.46
CA GLN A 52 34.34 14.98 -17.65
C GLN A 52 35.69 14.27 -17.42
N ILE A 53 36.54 14.85 -16.57
CA ILE A 53 37.80 14.23 -16.16
C ILE A 53 37.53 13.00 -15.28
N ILE A 54 36.57 13.13 -14.36
CA ILE A 54 36.12 12.02 -13.51
C ILE A 54 35.59 10.88 -14.35
N ALA A 55 34.74 11.17 -15.35
CA ALA A 55 34.19 10.18 -16.25
C ALA A 55 35.28 9.43 -17.04
N ASN A 56 36.30 10.13 -17.54
CA ASN A 56 37.45 9.52 -18.22
C ASN A 56 38.27 8.63 -17.27
N ASP A 57 38.63 9.15 -16.09
CA ASP A 57 39.39 8.41 -15.07
C ASP A 57 38.63 7.12 -14.68
N LEU A 58 37.32 7.18 -14.51
CA LEU A 58 36.50 6.00 -14.17
C LEU A 58 36.43 5.01 -15.34
N LYS A 59 36.22 5.49 -16.57
CA LYS A 59 36.17 4.63 -17.76
C LYS A 59 37.45 3.80 -17.94
N GLU A 60 38.62 4.41 -17.68
CA GLU A 60 39.91 3.72 -17.79
C GLU A 60 40.15 2.68 -16.69
N GLN A 61 39.49 2.83 -15.53
CA GLN A 61 39.73 1.98 -14.36
C GLN A 61 38.66 0.87 -14.21
N LEU A 62 37.49 1.03 -14.83
CA LEU A 62 36.41 0.04 -14.74
C LEU A 62 36.72 -1.16 -15.64
N VAL A 63 36.79 -2.33 -15.01
CA VAL A 63 36.91 -3.63 -15.70
C VAL A 63 35.72 -4.48 -15.32
N PHE A 64 35.02 -4.99 -16.33
CA PHE A 64 33.92 -5.93 -16.17
C PHE A 64 34.39 -7.34 -16.53
N GLU A 65 34.37 -8.24 -15.55
CA GLU A 65 34.95 -9.59 -15.71
C GLU A 65 34.07 -10.53 -16.56
N ASN A 66 32.76 -10.28 -16.65
CA ASN A 66 31.78 -11.24 -17.20
C ASN A 66 31.11 -10.78 -18.50
N ASN A 67 31.66 -9.81 -19.21
CA ASN A 67 31.02 -9.23 -20.42
C ASN A 67 29.58 -8.70 -20.19
N GLU A 68 29.25 -8.32 -18.95
CA GLU A 68 27.93 -7.78 -18.61
C GLU A 68 27.68 -6.42 -19.27
N ILE A 69 28.73 -5.64 -19.44
CA ILE A 69 28.74 -4.34 -20.11
C ILE A 69 29.53 -4.47 -21.40
N THR A 70 28.88 -4.17 -22.52
CA THR A 70 29.50 -4.24 -23.86
C THR A 70 30.24 -2.96 -24.24
N LYS A 71 29.80 -1.82 -23.71
CA LYS A 71 30.32 -0.51 -24.07
C LYS A 71 30.13 0.48 -22.92
N ILE A 72 31.10 1.38 -22.76
CA ILE A 72 31.01 2.55 -21.88
C ILE A 72 31.28 3.79 -22.73
N ASP A 73 30.36 4.76 -22.72
CA ASP A 73 30.50 6.06 -23.37
C ASP A 73 30.42 7.21 -22.37
N ILE A 74 30.99 8.34 -22.75
CA ILE A 74 30.99 9.56 -21.95
C ILE A 74 30.21 10.63 -22.73
N ALA A 75 29.20 11.22 -22.10
CA ALA A 75 28.45 12.32 -22.66
C ALA A 75 28.11 13.35 -21.57
N GLY A 76 28.53 14.62 -21.78
CA GLY A 76 28.13 15.72 -20.89
C GLY A 76 28.46 15.57 -19.41
N GLY A 77 29.52 14.78 -19.06
CA GLY A 77 29.86 14.49 -17.66
C GLY A 77 29.11 13.30 -17.06
N TYR A 78 28.40 12.54 -17.89
CA TYR A 78 27.82 11.23 -17.56
C TYR A 78 28.71 10.11 -18.10
N LEU A 79 28.79 9.03 -17.34
CA LEU A 79 29.35 7.77 -17.77
C LEU A 79 28.20 6.81 -18.07
N ASN A 80 28.03 6.49 -19.36
CA ASN A 80 26.90 5.73 -19.89
C ASN A 80 27.32 4.27 -20.14
N PHE A 81 26.52 3.33 -19.65
CA PHE A 81 26.77 1.88 -19.72
C PHE A 81 25.77 1.21 -20.66
N TYR A 82 26.28 0.33 -21.51
CA TYR A 82 25.49 -0.48 -22.42
C TYR A 82 25.59 -1.94 -21.99
N VAL A 83 24.46 -2.53 -21.61
CA VAL A 83 24.37 -3.89 -21.10
C VAL A 83 24.48 -4.90 -22.24
N ASN A 84 25.08 -6.05 -21.97
CA ASN A 84 25.05 -7.19 -22.91
C ASN A 84 23.63 -7.76 -22.97
N GLU A 85 22.96 -7.52 -24.10
CA GLU A 85 21.55 -7.89 -24.30
C GLU A 85 21.29 -9.38 -24.18
N GLN A 86 22.15 -10.22 -24.77
CA GLN A 86 22.01 -11.68 -24.70
C GLN A 86 22.18 -12.19 -23.28
N MET A 87 23.12 -11.63 -22.55
CA MET A 87 23.34 -11.96 -21.15
C MET A 87 22.17 -11.52 -20.27
N LEU A 88 21.65 -10.31 -20.51
CA LEU A 88 20.46 -9.80 -19.81
C LEU A 88 19.26 -10.72 -20.04
N ILE A 89 18.96 -11.09 -21.28
CA ILE A 89 17.86 -12.00 -21.62
C ILE A 89 18.04 -13.34 -20.89
N SER A 90 19.25 -13.92 -20.99
CA SER A 90 19.55 -15.20 -20.32
C SER A 90 19.37 -15.11 -18.80
N THR A 91 19.87 -14.05 -18.18
CA THR A 91 19.78 -13.84 -16.74
C THR A 91 18.33 -13.72 -16.28
N VAL A 92 17.54 -12.88 -16.95
CA VAL A 92 16.13 -12.65 -16.60
C VAL A 92 15.32 -13.94 -16.76
N LEU A 93 15.42 -14.63 -17.89
CA LEU A 93 14.62 -15.82 -18.14
C LEU A 93 15.02 -17.01 -17.25
N LYS A 94 16.31 -17.15 -16.92
CA LYS A 94 16.77 -18.16 -15.95
C LYS A 94 16.26 -17.86 -14.53
N GLU A 95 16.22 -16.60 -14.12
CA GLU A 95 15.70 -16.24 -12.81
C GLU A 95 14.17 -16.41 -12.74
N ILE A 96 13.44 -16.12 -13.83
CA ILE A 96 12.00 -16.45 -13.96
C ILE A 96 11.77 -17.96 -13.77
N GLU A 97 12.54 -18.79 -14.46
CA GLU A 97 12.40 -20.26 -14.36
C GLU A 97 12.66 -20.77 -12.94
N LYS A 98 13.69 -20.22 -12.29
CA LYS A 98 14.09 -20.59 -10.94
C LYS A 98 13.07 -20.14 -9.90
N SER A 99 12.64 -18.89 -9.97
CA SER A 99 11.84 -18.23 -8.94
C SER A 99 10.33 -18.36 -9.18
N LYS A 100 9.91 -18.54 -10.42
CA LYS A 100 8.50 -18.65 -10.84
C LYS A 100 7.64 -17.57 -10.19
N GLU A 101 6.63 -17.97 -9.44
CA GLU A 101 5.69 -17.07 -8.74
C GLU A 101 6.37 -16.16 -7.69
N ASN A 102 7.59 -16.47 -7.28
CA ASN A 102 8.39 -15.65 -6.36
C ASN A 102 9.37 -14.72 -7.06
N TYR A 103 9.31 -14.61 -8.40
CA TYR A 103 10.18 -13.70 -9.14
C TYR A 103 9.99 -12.25 -8.65
N GLY A 104 11.11 -11.56 -8.41
CA GLY A 104 11.13 -10.21 -7.86
C GLY A 104 11.00 -10.11 -6.34
N SER A 105 10.77 -11.23 -5.64
CA SER A 105 10.82 -11.27 -4.18
C SER A 105 12.25 -11.14 -3.67
N SER A 106 12.38 -10.75 -2.43
CA SER A 106 13.68 -10.74 -1.73
C SER A 106 13.50 -11.07 -0.26
N ASN A 107 14.62 -11.33 0.41
CA ASN A 107 14.65 -11.52 1.86
C ASN A 107 15.36 -10.35 2.57
N VAL A 108 15.22 -9.16 2.03
CA VAL A 108 15.78 -7.94 2.63
C VAL A 108 15.19 -7.67 4.02
N GLY A 109 13.96 -8.08 4.24
CA GLY A 109 13.26 -7.98 5.53
C GLY A 109 13.77 -8.91 6.62
N GLN A 110 14.42 -10.04 6.26
CA GLN A 110 14.98 -11.01 7.20
C GLN A 110 14.01 -11.47 8.30
N GLY A 111 12.72 -11.49 8.00
CA GLY A 111 11.68 -11.84 8.97
C GLY A 111 11.40 -10.79 10.05
N LYS A 112 11.96 -9.58 9.95
CA LYS A 112 11.67 -8.50 10.91
C LYS A 112 10.20 -8.12 10.88
N ASN A 113 9.66 -7.78 12.04
CA ASN A 113 8.25 -7.44 12.18
C ASN A 113 7.94 -6.02 11.70
N ILE A 114 6.90 -5.89 10.91
CA ILE A 114 6.32 -4.59 10.51
C ILE A 114 4.86 -4.58 10.92
N VAL A 115 4.48 -3.60 11.74
CA VAL A 115 3.08 -3.34 12.09
C VAL A 115 2.52 -2.33 11.11
N ILE A 116 1.36 -2.62 10.52
CA ILE A 116 0.66 -1.73 9.60
C ILE A 116 -0.76 -1.54 10.10
N ASP A 117 -1.06 -0.32 10.52
CA ASP A 117 -2.36 0.12 11.00
C ASP A 117 -3.13 0.77 9.86
N TYR A 118 -4.22 0.17 9.43
CA TYR A 118 -5.00 0.65 8.30
C TYR A 118 -6.46 0.19 8.35
N SER A 119 -7.31 0.81 7.54
CA SER A 119 -8.77 0.67 7.50
C SER A 119 -9.45 1.35 8.70
N SER A 120 -9.44 0.76 9.87
CA SER A 120 -9.84 1.34 11.17
C SER A 120 -11.23 2.01 11.20
N PRO A 121 -12.30 1.32 10.73
CA PRO A 121 -13.64 1.88 10.75
C PRO A 121 -14.21 1.96 12.16
N ASN A 122 -15.19 2.85 12.34
CA ASN A 122 -15.93 2.98 13.59
C ASN A 122 -17.06 1.95 13.65
N ILE A 123 -17.17 1.27 14.78
CA ILE A 123 -18.28 0.36 15.09
C ILE A 123 -19.62 1.13 15.08
N ALA A 124 -20.67 0.45 14.64
CA ALA A 124 -22.02 0.99 14.54
C ALA A 124 -22.13 2.24 13.65
N LYS A 125 -21.20 2.43 12.73
CA LYS A 125 -21.23 3.47 11.72
C LYS A 125 -21.04 2.87 10.33
N PRO A 126 -21.56 3.51 9.26
CA PRO A 126 -21.39 3.02 7.91
C PRO A 126 -19.90 2.89 7.54
N PHE A 127 -19.56 1.75 6.96
CA PHE A 127 -18.26 1.55 6.30
C PHE A 127 -18.35 2.14 4.89
N HIS A 128 -17.86 3.34 4.72
CA HIS A 128 -18.12 4.17 3.55
C HIS A 128 -16.89 4.36 2.67
N ILE A 129 -17.08 4.96 1.51
CA ILE A 129 -16.04 5.20 0.51
C ILE A 129 -14.80 5.92 1.08
N GLY A 130 -14.95 6.76 2.10
CA GLY A 130 -13.83 7.41 2.78
C GLY A 130 -12.84 6.44 3.41
N HIS A 131 -13.26 5.19 3.69
CA HIS A 131 -12.38 4.13 4.20
C HIS A 131 -11.68 3.34 3.08
N LEU A 132 -12.03 3.56 1.80
CA LEU A 132 -11.43 2.84 0.68
C LEU A 132 -9.93 3.04 0.63
N ARG A 133 -9.48 4.29 0.65
CA ARG A 133 -8.06 4.64 0.47
C ARG A 133 -7.16 4.02 1.51
N THR A 134 -7.46 4.21 2.80
CA THR A 134 -6.66 3.59 3.87
C THR A 134 -6.60 2.07 3.71
N THR A 135 -7.73 1.46 3.33
CA THR A 135 -7.89 0.00 3.22
C THR A 135 -7.05 -0.56 2.07
N VAL A 136 -7.13 0.01 0.86
CA VAL A 136 -6.39 -0.51 -0.31
C VAL A 136 -4.92 -0.13 -0.30
N ILE A 137 -4.56 1.07 0.15
CA ILE A 137 -3.17 1.50 0.30
C ILE A 137 -2.47 0.65 1.36
N GLY A 138 -3.10 0.50 2.53
CA GLY A 138 -2.56 -0.31 3.63
C GLY A 138 -2.37 -1.77 3.23
N ASN A 139 -3.35 -2.37 2.56
CA ASN A 139 -3.26 -3.75 2.07
C ASN A 139 -2.13 -3.93 1.05
N SER A 140 -1.95 -2.98 0.13
CA SER A 140 -0.85 -3.03 -0.84
C SER A 140 0.51 -2.93 -0.15
N ILE A 141 0.69 -2.02 0.80
CA ILE A 141 1.92 -1.90 1.60
C ILE A 141 2.18 -3.20 2.36
N TYR A 142 1.16 -3.79 2.99
CA TYR A 142 1.26 -5.08 3.68
C TYR A 142 1.78 -6.19 2.75
N LYS A 143 1.20 -6.34 1.56
CA LYS A 143 1.60 -7.35 0.58
C LYS A 143 3.01 -7.11 0.04
N ILE A 144 3.37 -5.86 -0.25
CA ILE A 144 4.70 -5.47 -0.74
C ILE A 144 5.78 -5.81 0.30
N TYR A 145 5.61 -5.41 1.56
CA TYR A 145 6.58 -5.72 2.62
C TYR A 145 6.70 -7.22 2.88
N LYS A 146 5.57 -7.94 2.86
CA LYS A 146 5.59 -9.40 2.99
C LYS A 146 6.37 -10.06 1.85
N PHE A 147 6.23 -9.57 0.63
CA PHE A 147 6.97 -10.06 -0.55
C PHE A 147 8.47 -9.78 -0.46
N LEU A 148 8.87 -8.77 0.29
CA LEU A 148 10.28 -8.43 0.59
C LEU A 148 10.86 -9.17 1.81
N GLY A 149 10.14 -10.16 2.34
CA GLY A 149 10.63 -11.04 3.41
C GLY A 149 10.44 -10.49 4.84
N TYR A 150 9.58 -9.50 5.02
CA TYR A 150 9.17 -9.05 6.36
C TYR A 150 8.02 -9.90 6.90
N ASN A 151 7.93 -10.01 8.22
CA ASN A 151 6.78 -10.51 8.91
C ASN A 151 5.82 -9.34 9.19
N CYS A 152 4.72 -9.28 8.44
CA CYS A 152 3.77 -8.17 8.53
C CYS A 152 2.62 -8.50 9.47
N ILE A 153 2.29 -7.55 10.35
CA ILE A 153 1.14 -7.58 11.27
C ILE A 153 0.18 -6.48 10.82
N GLY A 154 -0.92 -6.87 10.18
CA GLY A 154 -2.00 -5.97 9.78
C GLY A 154 -2.94 -5.71 10.96
N VAL A 155 -3.01 -4.48 11.40
CA VAL A 155 -3.86 -4.06 12.52
C VAL A 155 -5.05 -3.25 12.00
N ASN A 156 -6.25 -3.70 12.33
CA ASN A 156 -7.47 -2.95 12.16
C ASN A 156 -7.84 -2.33 13.51
N HIS A 157 -7.40 -1.10 13.73
CA HIS A 157 -7.63 -0.35 14.98
C HIS A 157 -9.05 0.20 14.99
N LEU A 158 -10.01 -0.64 15.36
CA LEU A 158 -11.43 -0.30 15.33
C LEU A 158 -11.78 0.85 16.28
N GLY A 159 -12.60 1.79 15.82
CA GLY A 159 -13.23 2.80 16.65
C GLY A 159 -14.40 2.20 17.46
N ASP A 160 -14.08 1.40 18.47
CA ASP A 160 -15.03 0.60 19.23
C ASP A 160 -15.21 1.07 20.69
N TRP A 161 -14.77 2.27 21.02
CA TRP A 161 -14.90 2.84 22.36
C TRP A 161 -15.26 4.33 22.33
N GLY A 162 -15.96 4.79 23.37
CA GLY A 162 -16.30 6.19 23.54
C GLY A 162 -17.76 6.43 23.96
N THR A 163 -18.08 7.68 24.24
CA THR A 163 -19.39 8.12 24.75
C THR A 163 -20.56 7.81 23.82
N GLN A 164 -20.30 7.61 22.52
CA GLN A 164 -21.31 7.17 21.54
C GLN A 164 -21.92 5.81 21.91
N PHE A 165 -21.18 4.94 22.59
CA PHE A 165 -21.70 3.64 23.03
C PHE A 165 -22.67 3.78 24.21
N GLY A 166 -22.49 4.77 25.06
CA GLY A 166 -23.48 5.11 26.09
C GLY A 166 -24.81 5.52 25.47
N LYS A 167 -24.77 6.30 24.38
CA LYS A 167 -25.96 6.69 23.59
C LYS A 167 -26.60 5.47 22.92
N LEU A 168 -25.81 4.62 22.27
CA LEU A 168 -26.34 3.41 21.62
C LEU A 168 -26.99 2.45 22.63
N ILE A 169 -26.35 2.23 23.79
CA ILE A 169 -26.90 1.39 24.87
C ILE A 169 -28.23 1.97 25.36
N GLU A 170 -28.32 3.28 25.64
CA GLU A 170 -29.55 3.92 26.07
C GLU A 170 -30.63 3.85 25.00
N GLY A 171 -30.30 4.15 23.76
CA GLY A 171 -31.23 4.07 22.62
C GLY A 171 -31.77 2.64 22.42
N TYR A 172 -30.91 1.64 22.54
CA TYR A 172 -31.30 0.25 22.43
C TYR A 172 -32.19 -0.20 23.60
N LYS A 173 -31.91 0.26 24.82
CA LYS A 173 -32.80 0.00 25.98
C LYS A 173 -34.21 0.53 25.75
N ARG A 174 -34.33 1.71 25.11
CA ARG A 174 -35.63 2.37 24.87
C ARG A 174 -36.39 1.75 23.72
N TRP A 175 -35.70 1.41 22.61
CA TRP A 175 -36.32 1.10 21.34
C TRP A 175 -35.76 -0.13 20.63
N GLY A 176 -34.95 -0.95 21.28
CA GLY A 176 -34.26 -2.07 20.62
C GLY A 176 -35.18 -3.06 19.94
N GLU A 177 -36.42 -3.24 20.48
CA GLU A 177 -37.43 -4.12 19.89
C GLU A 177 -38.07 -3.57 18.60
N GLU A 178 -37.92 -2.25 18.33
CA GLU A 178 -38.41 -1.61 17.12
C GLU A 178 -37.47 -1.79 15.93
N TYR A 179 -36.24 -2.29 16.16
CA TYR A 179 -35.16 -2.34 15.18
C TYR A 179 -34.59 -3.75 15.02
N ASN A 180 -34.40 -4.19 13.79
CA ASN A 180 -33.82 -5.50 13.49
C ASN A 180 -32.31 -5.44 13.29
N ILE A 181 -31.55 -5.28 14.39
CA ILE A 181 -30.08 -5.17 14.35
C ILE A 181 -29.37 -6.46 13.95
N GLU A 182 -30.07 -7.61 13.95
CA GLU A 182 -29.46 -8.87 13.52
C GLU A 182 -29.40 -8.97 11.99
N GLU A 183 -30.34 -8.37 11.28
CA GLU A 183 -30.42 -8.41 9.82
C GLU A 183 -29.62 -7.29 9.16
N ASN A 184 -29.76 -6.06 9.68
CA ASN A 184 -29.10 -4.87 9.15
C ASN A 184 -28.41 -4.08 10.28
N PRO A 185 -27.36 -4.61 10.89
CA PRO A 185 -26.83 -4.08 12.15
C PRO A 185 -26.41 -2.61 12.06
N ILE A 186 -25.64 -2.22 11.06
CA ILE A 186 -25.09 -0.87 10.96
C ILE A 186 -26.20 0.16 10.68
N ASP A 187 -27.13 -0.15 9.77
CA ASP A 187 -28.22 0.76 9.44
C ASP A 187 -29.15 0.97 10.62
N GLU A 188 -29.53 -0.13 11.28
CA GLU A 188 -30.43 -0.08 12.43
C GLU A 188 -29.77 0.59 13.65
N LEU A 189 -28.52 0.30 13.94
CA LEU A 189 -27.76 0.98 14.99
C LEU A 189 -27.56 2.47 14.68
N THR A 190 -27.37 2.83 13.42
CA THR A 190 -27.27 4.23 13.00
C THR A 190 -28.59 4.97 13.24
N LYS A 191 -29.73 4.35 12.92
CA LYS A 191 -31.06 4.93 13.18
C LYS A 191 -31.28 5.14 14.68
N ILE A 192 -30.96 4.15 15.51
CA ILE A 192 -31.03 4.25 16.97
C ILE A 192 -30.14 5.41 17.46
N TYR A 193 -28.90 5.49 16.96
CA TYR A 193 -27.97 6.57 17.34
C TYR A 193 -28.49 7.96 16.99
N ILE A 194 -29.03 8.14 15.77
CA ILE A 194 -29.60 9.42 15.35
C ILE A 194 -30.79 9.80 16.26
N ARG A 195 -31.69 8.84 16.53
CA ARG A 195 -32.88 9.07 17.36
C ARG A 195 -32.52 9.47 18.78
N ILE A 196 -31.61 8.73 19.43
CA ILE A 196 -31.17 9.05 20.79
C ILE A 196 -30.36 10.36 20.85
N ASN A 197 -29.52 10.61 19.84
CA ASN A 197 -28.73 11.84 19.76
C ASN A 197 -29.61 13.09 19.62
N ASN A 198 -30.72 13.02 18.90
CA ASN A 198 -31.68 14.11 18.81
C ASN A 198 -32.43 14.31 20.14
N LEU A 199 -32.85 13.22 20.78
CA LEU A 199 -33.49 13.31 22.08
C LEU A 199 -32.55 13.91 23.16
N CYS A 200 -31.28 13.59 23.13
CA CYS A 200 -30.27 14.19 24.03
C CYS A 200 -30.10 15.71 23.86
N LYS A 201 -30.46 16.27 22.71
CA LYS A 201 -30.43 17.73 22.48
C LYS A 201 -31.62 18.44 23.10
N GLU A 202 -32.74 17.72 23.24
CA GLU A 202 -34.00 18.23 23.75
C GLU A 202 -34.13 18.01 25.27
N ASP A 203 -33.51 16.95 25.79
CA ASP A 203 -33.64 16.51 27.18
C ASP A 203 -32.27 16.13 27.77
N GLU A 204 -31.78 16.99 28.67
CA GLU A 204 -30.50 16.80 29.38
C GLU A 204 -30.51 15.56 30.30
N SER A 205 -31.69 15.14 30.80
CA SER A 205 -31.79 13.94 31.64
C SER A 205 -31.43 12.70 30.84
N VAL A 206 -31.85 12.64 29.56
CA VAL A 206 -31.50 11.55 28.64
C VAL A 206 -29.99 11.53 28.33
N LEU A 207 -29.40 12.71 28.16
CA LEU A 207 -27.94 12.81 27.98
C LEU A 207 -27.18 12.28 29.20
N ASN A 208 -27.68 12.54 30.42
CA ASN A 208 -27.10 12.00 31.65
C ASN A 208 -27.27 10.49 31.75
N ASP A 209 -28.40 9.93 31.31
CA ASP A 209 -28.59 8.47 31.23
C ASP A 209 -27.57 7.83 30.28
N CYS A 210 -27.33 8.46 29.12
CA CYS A 210 -26.28 8.03 28.17
C CYS A 210 -24.88 8.06 28.80
N ARG A 211 -24.55 9.13 29.51
CA ARG A 211 -23.25 9.24 30.24
C ARG A 211 -23.12 8.16 31.30
N ASN A 212 -24.19 7.89 32.05
CA ASN A 212 -24.23 6.84 33.07
C ASN A 212 -24.05 5.45 32.46
N ASN A 213 -24.67 5.19 31.31
CA ASN A 213 -24.48 3.91 30.61
C ASN A 213 -23.03 3.73 30.12
N PHE A 214 -22.40 4.81 29.61
CA PHE A 214 -20.98 4.72 29.24
C PHE A 214 -20.09 4.50 30.47
N LYS A 215 -20.36 5.19 31.58
CA LYS A 215 -19.64 4.94 32.84
C LYS A 215 -19.82 3.50 33.34
N LYS A 216 -21.03 2.96 33.29
CA LYS A 216 -21.28 1.56 33.61
C LYS A 216 -20.50 0.61 32.71
N LEU A 217 -20.40 0.92 31.41
CA LEU A 217 -19.59 0.14 30.47
C LEU A 217 -18.10 0.19 30.86
N GLU A 218 -17.57 1.37 31.21
CA GLU A 218 -16.19 1.52 31.69
C GLU A 218 -15.93 0.74 32.98
N ASP A 219 -16.91 0.68 33.89
CA ASP A 219 -16.83 -0.03 35.16
C ASP A 219 -17.10 -1.55 35.01
N GLY A 220 -17.34 -2.03 33.78
CA GLY A 220 -17.52 -3.46 33.50
C GLY A 220 -18.92 -4.00 33.83
N ASP A 221 -19.96 -3.17 33.87
CA ASP A 221 -21.35 -3.61 34.02
C ASP A 221 -21.70 -4.69 33.01
N GLU A 222 -22.23 -5.83 33.48
CA GLU A 222 -22.46 -7.01 32.65
C GLU A 222 -23.44 -6.75 31.50
N TYR A 223 -24.52 -6.01 31.75
CA TYR A 223 -25.52 -5.72 30.71
C TYR A 223 -24.97 -4.77 29.64
N CYS A 224 -24.31 -3.68 30.05
CA CYS A 224 -23.72 -2.70 29.15
C CYS A 224 -22.61 -3.36 28.31
N THR A 225 -21.77 -4.17 28.94
CA THR A 225 -20.68 -4.91 28.26
C THR A 225 -21.24 -5.91 27.25
N LYS A 226 -22.30 -6.64 27.60
CA LYS A 226 -22.96 -7.59 26.69
C LYS A 226 -23.54 -6.90 25.46
N LEU A 227 -24.21 -5.76 25.63
CA LEU A 227 -24.74 -4.97 24.51
C LEU A 227 -23.64 -4.41 23.64
N TRP A 228 -22.63 -3.80 24.24
CA TRP A 228 -21.47 -3.28 23.51
C TRP A 228 -20.80 -4.36 22.67
N LYS A 229 -20.55 -5.53 23.26
CA LYS A 229 -19.98 -6.68 22.54
C LYS A 229 -20.86 -7.11 21.38
N LYS A 230 -22.19 -7.17 21.58
CA LYS A 230 -23.14 -7.48 20.52
C LYS A 230 -23.04 -6.48 19.35
N PHE A 231 -23.04 -5.19 19.63
CA PHE A 231 -22.90 -4.15 18.59
C PHE A 231 -21.58 -4.25 17.86
N ARG A 232 -20.50 -4.53 18.58
CA ARG A 232 -19.17 -4.72 18.01
C ARG A 232 -19.13 -5.94 17.08
N ASP A 233 -19.57 -7.07 17.54
CA ASP A 233 -19.50 -8.33 16.79
C ASP A 233 -20.36 -8.27 15.52
N LEU A 234 -21.55 -7.70 15.59
CA LEU A 234 -22.42 -7.48 14.44
C LEU A 234 -21.79 -6.51 13.42
N SER A 235 -21.17 -5.43 13.89
CA SER A 235 -20.51 -4.47 13.00
C SER A 235 -19.28 -5.08 12.32
N ILE A 236 -18.48 -5.87 13.04
CA ILE A 236 -17.32 -6.58 12.49
C ILE A 236 -17.77 -7.55 11.39
N LYS A 237 -18.89 -8.25 11.59
CA LYS A 237 -19.46 -9.15 10.58
C LYS A 237 -19.83 -8.42 9.29
N GLU A 238 -20.38 -7.20 9.40
CA GLU A 238 -20.66 -6.35 8.23
C GLU A 238 -19.37 -5.91 7.53
N PHE A 239 -18.39 -5.44 8.29
CA PHE A 239 -17.10 -5.05 7.71
C PHE A 239 -16.40 -6.22 7.03
N GLN A 240 -16.51 -7.42 7.60
CA GLN A 240 -15.89 -8.63 7.05
C GLN A 240 -16.39 -8.94 5.65
N ARG A 241 -17.68 -8.69 5.34
CA ARG A 241 -18.20 -8.87 3.97
C ARG A 241 -17.42 -8.02 2.96
N VAL A 242 -17.14 -6.77 3.30
CA VAL A 242 -16.36 -5.87 2.43
C VAL A 242 -14.91 -6.32 2.33
N TYR A 243 -14.30 -6.72 3.45
CA TYR A 243 -12.93 -7.26 3.43
C TYR A 243 -12.83 -8.54 2.60
N ASP A 244 -13.82 -9.41 2.66
CA ASP A 244 -13.88 -10.62 1.82
C ASP A 244 -13.97 -10.29 0.33
N MET A 245 -14.75 -9.25 -0.04
CA MET A 245 -14.79 -8.76 -1.41
C MET A 245 -13.42 -8.24 -1.90
N LEU A 246 -12.67 -7.59 -1.02
CA LEU A 246 -11.34 -7.03 -1.29
C LEU A 246 -10.20 -8.04 -1.07
N ASP A 247 -10.48 -9.24 -0.56
CA ASP A 247 -9.50 -10.25 -0.17
C ASP A 247 -8.48 -9.73 0.85
N ILE A 248 -9.00 -9.08 1.89
CA ILE A 248 -8.20 -8.47 2.96
C ILE A 248 -8.46 -9.18 4.28
N HIS A 249 -7.39 -9.52 4.97
CA HIS A 249 -7.41 -10.15 6.29
C HIS A 249 -6.51 -9.36 7.24
N PHE A 250 -6.96 -9.21 8.49
CA PHE A 250 -6.20 -8.56 9.55
C PHE A 250 -5.70 -9.57 10.56
N ASP A 251 -4.48 -9.34 11.05
CA ASP A 251 -3.87 -10.16 12.10
C ASP A 251 -4.35 -9.75 13.49
N SER A 252 -4.79 -8.49 13.66
CA SER A 252 -5.31 -7.94 14.91
C SER A 252 -6.51 -7.04 14.68
N LEU A 253 -7.54 -7.20 15.53
CA LEU A 253 -8.71 -6.33 15.63
C LEU A 253 -8.71 -5.51 16.94
N ASN A 254 -7.55 -5.33 17.56
CA ASN A 254 -7.40 -4.54 18.77
C ASN A 254 -7.67 -3.07 18.49
N GLY A 255 -8.89 -2.64 18.80
CA GLY A 255 -9.36 -1.28 18.64
C GLY A 255 -9.18 -0.44 19.90
N GLU A 256 -9.89 0.68 19.94
CA GLU A 256 -9.82 1.65 21.04
C GLU A 256 -10.16 1.04 22.41
N ALA A 257 -11.13 0.12 22.47
CA ALA A 257 -11.53 -0.55 23.71
C ALA A 257 -10.41 -1.39 24.32
N PHE A 258 -9.57 -2.01 23.49
CA PHE A 258 -8.43 -2.80 23.95
C PHE A 258 -7.40 -1.97 24.72
N TYR A 259 -7.27 -0.70 24.38
CA TYR A 259 -6.30 0.22 25.01
C TYR A 259 -6.89 1.03 26.15
N ALA A 260 -8.17 0.92 26.46
CA ALA A 260 -8.85 1.72 27.48
C ALA A 260 -8.20 1.61 28.88
N ASP A 261 -7.82 0.40 29.29
CA ASP A 261 -7.15 0.12 30.56
C ASP A 261 -5.63 0.39 30.54
N LYS A 262 -5.05 0.69 29.39
CA LYS A 262 -3.59 0.88 29.19
C LYS A 262 -3.20 2.37 29.18
N MET A 263 -4.16 3.27 29.07
CA MET A 263 -3.89 4.72 29.01
C MET A 263 -3.37 5.27 30.35
N ALA A 264 -3.78 4.72 31.47
CA ALA A 264 -3.31 5.16 32.79
C ALA A 264 -1.78 5.01 32.94
N GLU A 265 -1.19 3.94 32.41
CA GLU A 265 0.26 3.74 32.41
C GLU A 265 0.98 4.85 31.65
N VAL A 266 0.46 5.25 30.47
CA VAL A 266 1.01 6.34 29.66
C VAL A 266 1.04 7.65 30.47
N VAL A 267 -0.08 7.99 31.09
CA VAL A 267 -0.17 9.21 31.90
C VAL A 267 0.84 9.19 33.04
N GLN A 268 0.94 8.08 33.79
CA GLN A 268 1.90 7.92 34.89
C GLN A 268 3.36 8.08 34.43
N ILE A 269 3.71 7.53 33.25
CA ILE A 269 5.05 7.69 32.71
C ILE A 269 5.32 9.16 32.38
N LEU A 270 4.39 9.83 31.69
CA LEU A 270 4.54 11.23 31.32
C LEU A 270 4.60 12.17 32.53
N GLU A 271 3.84 11.89 33.59
CA GLU A 271 3.93 12.63 34.89
C GLU A 271 5.35 12.55 35.48
N LYS A 272 5.94 11.36 35.50
CA LYS A 272 7.29 11.13 36.02
C LYS A 272 8.38 11.89 35.25
N THR A 273 8.13 12.24 33.98
CA THR A 273 9.08 13.06 33.21
C THR A 273 9.12 14.53 33.66
N GLY A 274 8.12 14.98 34.39
CA GLY A 274 7.96 16.39 34.76
C GLY A 274 7.56 17.32 33.60
N LYS A 275 7.31 16.77 32.40
CA LYS A 275 6.93 17.53 31.20
C LYS A 275 5.43 17.62 30.97
N LEU A 276 4.63 16.83 31.68
CA LEU A 276 3.17 16.90 31.63
C LEU A 276 2.70 18.04 32.54
N VAL A 277 2.18 19.12 31.94
CA VAL A 277 1.79 20.34 32.64
C VAL A 277 0.30 20.65 32.43
N GLU A 278 -0.30 21.38 33.35
CA GLU A 278 -1.68 21.89 33.21
C GLU A 278 -1.68 23.21 32.47
N SER A 279 -2.56 23.35 31.48
CA SER A 279 -2.77 24.57 30.71
C SER A 279 -4.21 24.62 30.21
N GLU A 280 -4.91 25.75 30.49
CA GLU A 280 -6.27 26.04 29.99
C GLU A 280 -7.29 24.88 30.18
N GLY A 281 -7.24 24.22 31.34
CA GLY A 281 -8.15 23.10 31.64
C GLY A 281 -7.78 21.76 30.96
N ALA A 282 -6.57 21.67 30.41
CA ALA A 282 -6.02 20.44 29.82
C ALA A 282 -4.65 20.10 30.42
N ARG A 283 -4.30 18.82 30.35
CA ARG A 283 -2.95 18.30 30.64
C ARG A 283 -2.23 18.10 29.32
N ILE A 284 -1.14 18.82 29.15
CA ILE A 284 -0.43 18.89 27.85
C ILE A 284 1.04 18.58 27.98
N ILE A 285 1.62 18.13 26.86
CA ILE A 285 3.08 18.15 26.61
C ILE A 285 3.35 19.33 25.68
N ASP A 286 4.18 20.27 26.12
CA ASP A 286 4.62 21.40 25.29
C ASP A 286 5.58 20.92 24.20
N LEU A 287 5.30 21.30 22.95
CA LEU A 287 6.08 20.98 21.76
C LEU A 287 6.52 22.25 21.00
N SER A 288 6.56 23.40 21.70
CA SER A 288 6.94 24.69 21.11
C SER A 288 8.39 24.69 20.59
N ASP A 289 9.29 23.93 21.22
CA ASP A 289 10.67 23.70 20.74
C ASP A 289 10.75 22.98 19.38
N LYS A 290 9.68 22.30 19.00
CA LYS A 290 9.50 21.64 17.69
C LYS A 290 8.64 22.44 16.72
N ASN A 291 8.30 23.69 17.03
CA ASN A 291 7.36 24.52 16.27
C ASN A 291 5.99 23.86 16.05
N MET A 292 5.50 23.13 17.04
CA MET A 292 4.20 22.47 17.02
C MET A 292 3.32 22.97 18.18
N ALA A 293 2.01 22.91 17.97
CA ALA A 293 1.04 23.09 19.04
C ALA A 293 1.23 22.00 20.11
N PRO A 294 0.88 22.26 21.38
CA PRO A 294 1.02 21.28 22.44
C PRO A 294 0.19 20.03 22.19
N CYS A 295 0.71 18.87 22.60
CA CYS A 295 -0.03 17.61 22.55
C CYS A 295 -0.92 17.48 23.78
N ILE A 296 -2.24 17.38 23.58
CA ILE A 296 -3.20 17.25 24.67
C ILE A 296 -3.28 15.76 25.07
N ILE A 297 -2.87 15.47 26.30
CA ILE A 297 -2.86 14.10 26.86
C ILE A 297 -4.18 13.80 27.61
N GLY A 298 -4.77 14.77 28.26
CA GLY A 298 -6.01 14.62 28.99
C GLY A 298 -6.64 15.94 29.34
N LYS A 299 -7.85 15.89 29.90
CA LYS A 299 -8.50 17.04 30.51
C LYS A 299 -8.23 17.04 32.00
N THR A 300 -8.36 18.17 32.66
CA THR A 300 -8.18 18.32 34.13
C THR A 300 -9.16 17.46 34.92
N ASN A 301 -10.30 17.07 34.34
CA ASN A 301 -11.26 16.15 34.94
C ASN A 301 -10.84 14.68 34.90
N GLY A 302 -9.61 14.37 34.40
CA GLY A 302 -9.06 13.03 34.33
C GLY A 302 -9.41 12.25 33.06
N SER A 303 -10.24 12.79 32.15
CA SER A 303 -10.51 12.12 30.88
C SER A 303 -9.30 12.21 29.94
N THR A 304 -8.97 11.09 29.29
CA THR A 304 -7.88 10.96 28.32
C THR A 304 -8.31 11.35 26.91
N THR A 305 -7.33 11.47 26.00
CA THR A 305 -7.54 11.89 24.61
C THR A 305 -7.15 10.79 23.63
N TYR A 306 -7.39 11.03 22.34
CA TYR A 306 -6.91 10.16 21.26
C TYR A 306 -5.39 10.00 21.29
N ALA A 307 -4.64 11.07 21.57
CA ALA A 307 -3.18 10.99 21.66
C ALA A 307 -2.72 9.99 22.73
N THR A 308 -3.34 9.98 23.90
CA THR A 308 -3.01 9.03 24.98
C THR A 308 -3.28 7.59 24.57
N ARG A 309 -4.34 7.36 23.82
CA ARG A 309 -4.68 6.03 23.30
C ARG A 309 -3.67 5.57 22.26
N ASP A 310 -3.27 6.44 21.34
CA ASP A 310 -2.26 6.13 20.33
C ASP A 310 -0.88 5.86 20.97
N LEU A 311 -0.53 6.59 22.03
CA LEU A 311 0.68 6.33 22.83
C LEU A 311 0.62 4.96 23.53
N ALA A 312 -0.53 4.59 24.09
CA ALA A 312 -0.74 3.27 24.67
C ALA A 312 -0.60 2.15 23.61
N ALA A 313 -1.11 2.38 22.41
CA ALA A 313 -0.96 1.46 21.30
C ALA A 313 0.50 1.32 20.85
N ILE A 314 1.26 2.39 20.79
CA ILE A 314 2.71 2.37 20.48
C ILE A 314 3.45 1.51 21.52
N MET A 315 3.22 1.75 22.82
CA MET A 315 3.85 0.97 23.89
C MET A 315 3.52 -0.52 23.79
N TYR A 316 2.25 -0.85 23.61
CA TYR A 316 1.80 -2.23 23.46
C TYR A 316 2.45 -2.91 22.27
N ARG A 317 2.42 -2.27 21.10
CA ARG A 317 2.97 -2.81 19.85
C ARG A 317 4.49 -3.00 19.93
N ALA A 318 5.21 -2.10 20.59
CA ALA A 318 6.65 -2.25 20.83
C ALA A 318 6.95 -3.48 21.69
N ARG A 319 6.18 -3.70 22.75
CA ARG A 319 6.36 -4.82 23.68
C ARG A 319 5.92 -6.16 23.09
N GLU A 320 4.78 -6.17 22.40
CA GLU A 320 4.16 -7.39 21.88
C GLU A 320 4.79 -7.85 20.57
N TYR A 321 5.04 -6.93 19.66
CA TYR A 321 5.46 -7.26 18.31
C TYR A 321 6.95 -7.03 18.04
N ASP A 322 7.68 -6.36 18.92
CA ASP A 322 9.10 -6.01 18.70
C ASP A 322 9.36 -5.52 17.26
N TYR A 323 8.62 -4.51 16.84
CA TYR A 323 8.59 -4.07 15.45
C TYR A 323 9.87 -3.36 15.00
N ASP A 324 10.24 -3.57 13.72
CA ASP A 324 11.23 -2.80 12.97
C ASP A 324 10.61 -1.48 12.44
N LYS A 325 9.32 -1.51 12.11
CA LYS A 325 8.53 -0.34 11.71
C LYS A 325 7.10 -0.47 12.22
N ASN A 326 6.50 0.68 12.61
CA ASN A 326 5.09 0.79 12.93
C ASN A 326 4.49 1.87 12.02
N ILE A 327 3.68 1.44 11.05
CA ILE A 327 3.19 2.24 9.94
C ILE A 327 1.72 2.54 10.16
N TYR A 328 1.35 3.82 10.07
CA TYR A 328 -0.03 4.30 10.18
C TYR A 328 -0.49 4.86 8.83
N VAL A 329 -1.50 4.24 8.23
CA VAL A 329 -2.07 4.65 6.95
C VAL A 329 -3.37 5.40 7.21
N THR A 330 -3.30 6.72 7.31
CA THR A 330 -4.44 7.57 7.65
C THR A 330 -4.51 8.81 6.77
N SER A 331 -5.62 9.57 6.86
CA SER A 331 -5.78 10.81 6.11
C SER A 331 -4.68 11.84 6.40
N TYR A 332 -4.34 12.65 5.39
CA TYR A 332 -3.40 13.77 5.54
C TYR A 332 -3.86 14.82 6.56
N GLU A 333 -5.14 14.88 6.89
CA GLU A 333 -5.66 15.74 7.96
C GLU A 333 -5.09 15.39 9.34
N GLN A 334 -4.57 14.16 9.52
CA GLN A 334 -3.97 13.70 10.77
C GLN A 334 -2.45 13.90 10.85
N ILE A 335 -1.84 14.59 9.90
CA ILE A 335 -0.37 14.81 9.88
C ILE A 335 0.12 15.44 11.17
N LEU A 336 -0.53 16.51 11.65
CA LEU A 336 -0.13 17.18 12.89
C LEU A 336 -0.29 16.26 14.09
N HIS A 337 -1.41 15.54 14.18
CA HIS A 337 -1.67 14.59 15.26
C HIS A 337 -0.55 13.56 15.40
N PHE A 338 -0.19 12.88 14.30
CA PHE A 338 0.88 11.88 14.34
C PHE A 338 2.26 12.49 14.60
N LYS A 339 2.56 13.67 14.10
CA LYS A 339 3.79 14.38 14.46
C LYS A 339 3.88 14.64 15.97
N GLN A 340 2.80 15.10 16.60
CA GLN A 340 2.73 15.31 18.05
C GLN A 340 2.88 14.00 18.83
N VAL A 341 2.13 12.96 18.44
CA VAL A 341 2.16 11.65 19.10
C VAL A 341 3.57 11.03 19.01
N PHE A 342 4.22 11.09 17.86
CA PHE A 342 5.55 10.53 17.68
C PHE A 342 6.64 11.26 18.49
N GLU A 343 6.53 12.60 18.64
CA GLU A 343 7.44 13.33 19.52
C GLU A 343 7.20 12.99 21.00
N VAL A 344 5.95 12.86 21.43
CA VAL A 344 5.63 12.47 22.81
C VAL A 344 6.02 11.02 23.09
N ALA A 345 5.94 10.13 22.10
CA ALA A 345 6.36 8.73 22.23
C ALA A 345 7.83 8.59 22.69
N LYS A 346 8.70 9.52 22.32
CA LYS A 346 10.11 9.55 22.76
C LYS A 346 10.26 9.75 24.29
N LEU A 347 9.20 10.18 24.97
CA LEU A 347 9.16 10.37 26.43
C LEU A 347 8.69 9.11 27.19
N LEU A 348 8.27 8.06 26.48
CA LEU A 348 7.70 6.84 27.08
C LEU A 348 8.73 5.87 27.63
N GLY A 349 10.04 6.16 27.49
CA GLY A 349 11.11 5.28 27.95
C GLY A 349 11.29 4.01 27.09
N LEU A 350 10.75 4.01 25.88
CA LEU A 350 10.99 2.95 24.89
C LEU A 350 12.39 3.10 24.27
N ASP A 351 12.91 2.00 23.77
CA ASP A 351 14.13 2.01 22.96
C ASP A 351 13.95 2.91 21.72
N GLU A 352 14.99 3.67 21.36
CA GLU A 352 14.96 4.59 20.21
C GLU A 352 14.62 3.87 18.91
N LYS A 353 14.98 2.59 18.76
CA LYS A 353 14.62 1.77 17.60
C LYS A 353 13.10 1.76 17.32
N TYR A 354 12.26 1.85 18.37
CA TYR A 354 10.81 1.91 18.19
C TYR A 354 10.33 3.30 17.86
N THR A 355 10.83 4.32 18.56
CA THR A 355 10.35 5.70 18.39
C THR A 355 10.86 6.36 17.12
N ASP A 356 12.00 5.93 16.59
CA ASP A 356 12.55 6.42 15.32
C ASP A 356 11.91 5.74 14.08
N ASN A 357 11.20 4.64 14.28
CA ASN A 357 10.54 3.87 13.24
C ASN A 357 9.01 3.93 13.30
N LEU A 358 8.47 5.01 13.85
CA LEU A 358 7.06 5.38 13.75
C LEU A 358 6.83 6.15 12.45
N ILE A 359 5.97 5.64 11.58
CA ILE A 359 5.84 6.15 10.22
C ILE A 359 4.37 6.47 9.94
N HIS A 360 4.08 7.73 9.66
CA HIS A 360 2.78 8.13 9.13
C HIS A 360 2.82 8.12 7.61
N VAL A 361 1.90 7.40 7.00
CA VAL A 361 1.69 7.32 5.55
C VAL A 361 0.38 8.05 5.23
N PRO A 362 0.42 9.39 5.05
CA PRO A 362 -0.78 10.17 4.80
C PRO A 362 -1.27 9.97 3.37
N PHE A 363 -2.60 10.08 3.19
CA PHE A 363 -3.24 10.07 1.87
C PHE A 363 -4.29 11.18 1.75
N GLY A 364 -4.55 11.59 0.50
CA GLY A 364 -5.56 12.61 0.16
C GLY A 364 -6.99 12.05 0.18
N MET A 365 -7.95 12.90 -0.11
CA MET A 365 -9.38 12.57 -0.04
C MET A 365 -9.90 12.02 -1.38
N ILE A 366 -11.03 11.30 -1.33
CA ILE A 366 -11.78 10.93 -2.54
C ILE A 366 -12.85 11.98 -2.81
N GLN A 367 -12.90 12.44 -4.06
CA GLN A 367 -13.86 13.41 -4.54
C GLN A 367 -14.65 12.83 -5.72
N SER A 368 -15.89 13.26 -5.92
CA SER A 368 -16.60 13.04 -7.17
C SER A 368 -16.35 14.17 -8.15
N LYS A 369 -16.66 13.97 -9.44
CA LYS A 369 -16.64 15.06 -10.43
C LYS A 369 -17.52 16.26 -10.00
N ASP A 370 -18.59 16.00 -9.25
CA ASP A 370 -19.53 17.02 -8.76
C ASP A 370 -19.13 17.57 -7.38
N GLY A 371 -17.93 17.24 -6.88
CA GLY A 371 -17.37 17.74 -5.62
C GLY A 371 -17.94 17.11 -4.35
N ARG A 372 -18.87 16.16 -4.43
CA ARG A 372 -19.50 15.50 -3.28
C ARG A 372 -19.54 13.98 -3.45
N MET A 373 -18.98 13.25 -2.49
CA MET A 373 -19.14 11.80 -2.38
C MET A 373 -20.29 11.43 -1.43
N SER A 374 -21.47 11.99 -1.72
CA SER A 374 -22.70 11.68 -1.01
C SER A 374 -23.86 11.52 -2.00
N THR A 375 -24.86 10.77 -1.61
CA THR A 375 -26.12 10.70 -2.37
C THR A 375 -26.81 12.07 -2.42
N ARG A 376 -27.80 12.25 -3.33
CA ARG A 376 -28.61 13.47 -3.40
C ARG A 376 -29.30 13.82 -2.08
N GLU A 377 -29.50 12.83 -1.22
CA GLU A 377 -30.11 12.97 0.12
C GLU A 377 -29.07 13.28 1.21
N GLY A 378 -27.78 13.47 0.85
CA GLY A 378 -26.70 13.75 1.80
C GLY A 378 -26.15 12.53 2.53
N ASN A 379 -26.58 11.31 2.18
CA ASN A 379 -26.08 10.07 2.77
C ASN A 379 -24.72 9.70 2.19
N VAL A 380 -23.83 9.17 3.04
CA VAL A 380 -22.51 8.70 2.64
C VAL A 380 -22.65 7.41 1.82
N ILE A 381 -21.89 7.29 0.72
CA ILE A 381 -21.88 6.08 -0.12
C ILE A 381 -21.18 4.94 0.65
N LYS A 382 -21.91 3.83 0.85
CA LYS A 382 -21.33 2.63 1.45
C LYS A 382 -20.31 2.01 0.50
N LEU A 383 -19.21 1.52 1.05
CA LEU A 383 -18.15 0.90 0.24
C LEU A 383 -18.65 -0.39 -0.43
N GLU A 384 -19.46 -1.19 0.26
CA GLU A 384 -20.07 -2.41 -0.31
C GLU A 384 -20.94 -2.09 -1.55
N ASP A 385 -21.75 -1.03 -1.48
CA ASP A 385 -22.61 -0.62 -2.60
C ASP A 385 -21.76 -0.15 -3.80
N LEU A 386 -20.68 0.59 -3.53
CA LEU A 386 -19.74 1.01 -4.58
C LEU A 386 -19.11 -0.18 -5.29
N LEU A 387 -18.64 -1.17 -4.54
CA LEU A 387 -18.01 -2.36 -5.11
C LEU A 387 -19.02 -3.20 -5.91
N ASN A 388 -20.24 -3.36 -5.40
CA ASN A 388 -21.30 -4.05 -6.11
C ASN A 388 -21.72 -3.33 -7.39
N GLU A 389 -21.77 -1.99 -7.38
CA GLU A 389 -22.04 -1.18 -8.58
C GLU A 389 -20.93 -1.38 -9.62
N ALA A 390 -19.65 -1.41 -9.22
CA ALA A 390 -18.54 -1.70 -10.11
C ALA A 390 -18.71 -3.07 -10.79
N VAL A 391 -19.05 -4.08 -10.03
CA VAL A 391 -19.29 -5.44 -10.53
C VAL A 391 -20.46 -5.46 -11.51
N SER A 392 -21.60 -4.86 -11.17
CA SER A 392 -22.79 -4.79 -12.02
C SER A 392 -22.53 -4.09 -13.36
N ARG A 393 -21.79 -2.99 -13.35
CA ARG A 393 -21.40 -2.28 -14.58
C ARG A 393 -20.52 -3.15 -15.48
N VAL A 394 -19.58 -3.89 -14.90
CA VAL A 394 -18.74 -4.83 -15.67
C VAL A 394 -19.55 -5.99 -16.21
N GLU A 395 -20.48 -6.56 -15.44
CA GLU A 395 -21.41 -7.59 -15.95
C GLU A 395 -22.15 -7.10 -17.20
N THR A 396 -22.68 -5.88 -17.17
CA THR A 396 -23.35 -5.26 -18.33
C THR A 396 -22.41 -5.14 -19.54
N ILE A 397 -21.15 -4.75 -19.32
CA ILE A 397 -20.14 -4.66 -20.40
C ILE A 397 -19.85 -6.05 -20.98
N ILE A 398 -19.70 -7.06 -20.13
CA ILE A 398 -19.47 -8.45 -20.55
C ILE A 398 -20.66 -8.98 -21.36
N ASP A 399 -21.88 -8.77 -20.88
CA ASP A 399 -23.09 -9.24 -21.58
C ASP A 399 -23.25 -8.62 -22.97
N ALA A 400 -22.83 -7.36 -23.13
CA ALA A 400 -22.85 -6.69 -24.43
C ALA A 400 -21.78 -7.21 -25.41
N LYS A 401 -20.59 -7.58 -24.89
CA LYS A 401 -19.44 -7.96 -25.73
C LYS A 401 -19.28 -9.47 -25.90
N ASN A 402 -19.54 -10.24 -24.86
CA ASN A 402 -19.37 -11.69 -24.83
C ASN A 402 -20.47 -12.37 -24.01
N PRO A 403 -21.70 -12.43 -24.55
CA PRO A 403 -22.88 -12.94 -23.81
C PRO A 403 -22.76 -14.41 -23.39
N ASN A 404 -21.90 -15.18 -24.05
CA ASN A 404 -21.71 -16.63 -23.79
C ASN A 404 -20.50 -16.92 -22.90
N LEU A 405 -19.86 -15.91 -22.31
CA LEU A 405 -18.72 -16.11 -21.43
C LEU A 405 -19.15 -16.91 -20.19
N GLU A 406 -18.46 -18.01 -19.92
CA GLU A 406 -18.64 -18.78 -18.69
C GLU A 406 -18.11 -18.00 -17.48
N ASP A 407 -18.69 -18.24 -16.30
CA ASP A 407 -18.26 -17.64 -15.02
C ASP A 407 -18.30 -16.08 -14.99
N LYS A 408 -19.18 -15.47 -15.79
CA LYS A 408 -19.30 -14.00 -15.93
C LYS A 408 -19.26 -13.24 -14.59
N LYS A 409 -20.01 -13.73 -13.59
CA LYS A 409 -20.10 -13.06 -12.28
C LYS A 409 -18.76 -12.99 -11.57
N GLU A 410 -18.00 -14.09 -11.55
CA GLU A 410 -16.68 -14.14 -10.95
C GLU A 410 -15.67 -13.29 -11.73
N ILE A 411 -15.75 -13.29 -13.04
CA ILE A 411 -14.92 -12.44 -13.91
C ILE A 411 -15.26 -10.97 -13.67
N ALA A 412 -16.54 -10.60 -13.68
CA ALA A 412 -17.00 -9.24 -13.43
C ALA A 412 -16.60 -8.74 -12.04
N LYS A 413 -16.62 -9.61 -11.03
CA LYS A 413 -16.15 -9.30 -9.68
C LYS A 413 -14.66 -8.97 -9.67
N LYS A 414 -13.82 -9.78 -10.29
CA LYS A 414 -12.37 -9.54 -10.39
C LYS A 414 -12.07 -8.24 -11.14
N ILE A 415 -12.78 -7.96 -12.22
CA ILE A 415 -12.56 -6.76 -13.04
C ILE A 415 -13.10 -5.52 -12.34
N GLY A 416 -14.31 -5.55 -11.84
CA GLY A 416 -14.95 -4.39 -11.20
C GLY A 416 -14.22 -3.95 -9.93
N ILE A 417 -13.92 -4.89 -9.04
CA ILE A 417 -13.16 -4.62 -7.82
C ILE A 417 -11.73 -4.21 -8.16
N GLY A 418 -11.09 -4.89 -9.10
CA GLY A 418 -9.75 -4.54 -9.57
C GLY A 418 -9.68 -3.13 -10.16
N ALA A 419 -10.72 -2.69 -10.88
CA ALA A 419 -10.81 -1.33 -11.41
C ALA A 419 -10.85 -0.28 -10.31
N VAL A 420 -11.64 -0.50 -9.26
CA VAL A 420 -11.75 0.40 -8.10
C VAL A 420 -10.40 0.49 -7.35
N ILE A 421 -9.79 -0.65 -7.06
CA ILE A 421 -8.48 -0.69 -6.38
C ILE A 421 -7.40 0.00 -7.21
N PHE A 422 -7.32 -0.30 -8.50
CA PHE A 422 -6.29 0.26 -9.36
C PHE A 422 -6.44 1.77 -9.54
N ASN A 423 -7.66 2.27 -9.68
CA ASN A 423 -7.93 3.70 -9.79
C ASN A 423 -7.38 4.47 -8.58
N ASP A 424 -7.60 3.94 -7.38
CA ASP A 424 -7.07 4.54 -6.16
C ASP A 424 -5.53 4.49 -6.10
N LEU A 425 -4.91 3.36 -6.48
CA LEU A 425 -3.47 3.14 -6.35
C LEU A 425 -2.64 3.69 -7.53
N TYR A 426 -3.25 4.16 -8.61
CA TYR A 426 -2.53 4.61 -9.81
C TYR A 426 -1.84 5.97 -9.62
N ASN A 427 -2.36 6.82 -8.75
CA ASN A 427 -1.80 8.12 -8.43
C ASN A 427 -1.05 8.11 -7.09
N SER A 428 -0.14 9.09 -6.91
CA SER A 428 0.51 9.29 -5.62
C SER A 428 -0.54 9.45 -4.52
N ARG A 429 -0.39 8.70 -3.43
CA ARG A 429 -1.36 8.64 -2.32
C ARG A 429 -1.71 10.00 -1.70
N ILE A 430 -0.78 10.96 -1.71
CA ILE A 430 -1.01 12.28 -1.11
C ILE A 430 -1.98 13.16 -1.92
N LYS A 431 -2.18 12.85 -3.20
CA LYS A 431 -3.12 13.57 -4.04
C LYS A 431 -4.55 13.13 -3.74
N ASP A 432 -5.48 14.08 -3.86
CA ASP A 432 -6.89 13.77 -3.89
C ASP A 432 -7.23 12.94 -5.13
N GLU A 433 -8.11 11.99 -4.98
CA GLU A 433 -8.55 11.10 -6.05
C GLU A 433 -9.92 11.51 -6.55
N VAL A 434 -10.07 11.63 -7.87
CA VAL A 434 -11.37 11.88 -8.50
C VAL A 434 -11.95 10.57 -8.98
N PHE A 435 -13.11 10.20 -8.43
CA PHE A 435 -13.81 8.98 -8.79
C PHE A 435 -14.66 9.21 -10.04
N ASP A 436 -14.37 8.47 -11.11
CA ASP A 436 -15.08 8.52 -12.39
C ASP A 436 -15.24 7.13 -13.00
N TRP A 437 -16.48 6.66 -13.13
CA TRP A 437 -16.81 5.33 -13.65
C TRP A 437 -16.30 5.09 -15.07
N ASP A 438 -16.47 6.06 -15.97
CA ASP A 438 -16.12 5.90 -17.39
C ASP A 438 -14.60 5.77 -17.58
N THR A 439 -13.83 6.55 -16.83
CA THR A 439 -12.38 6.46 -16.84
C THR A 439 -11.90 5.15 -16.22
N MET A 440 -12.43 4.80 -15.06
CA MET A 440 -11.98 3.67 -14.25
C MET A 440 -12.26 2.31 -14.92
N LEU A 441 -13.39 2.18 -15.62
CA LEU A 441 -13.81 0.95 -16.30
C LEU A 441 -13.35 0.89 -17.78
N ASN A 442 -12.48 1.78 -18.22
CA ASN A 442 -11.97 1.78 -19.58
C ASN A 442 -10.94 0.67 -19.80
N PHE A 443 -11.17 -0.19 -20.79
CA PHE A 443 -10.29 -1.30 -21.16
C PHE A 443 -9.10 -0.89 -22.06
N ASN A 444 -9.05 0.33 -22.52
CA ASN A 444 -8.01 0.84 -23.42
C ASN A 444 -7.14 1.95 -22.77
N GLY A 445 -7.42 2.28 -21.50
CA GLY A 445 -6.72 3.32 -20.78
C GLY A 445 -5.67 2.80 -19.81
N GLU A 446 -5.14 3.69 -18.98
CA GLU A 446 -4.23 3.34 -17.89
C GLU A 446 -5.03 2.89 -16.67
N THR A 447 -5.63 1.71 -16.74
CA THR A 447 -6.64 1.19 -15.81
C THR A 447 -6.36 -0.25 -15.38
N GLY A 448 -7.01 -0.68 -14.29
CA GLY A 448 -6.99 -2.08 -13.86
C GLY A 448 -7.53 -3.04 -14.94
N PRO A 449 -8.71 -2.77 -15.54
CA PRO A 449 -9.23 -3.59 -16.64
C PRO A 449 -8.29 -3.73 -17.83
N TYR A 450 -7.51 -2.69 -18.16
CA TYR A 450 -6.50 -2.77 -19.22
C TYR A 450 -5.39 -3.78 -18.89
N ILE A 451 -4.83 -3.72 -17.68
CA ILE A 451 -3.79 -4.68 -17.23
C ILE A 451 -4.36 -6.09 -17.24
N GLN A 452 -5.57 -6.29 -16.73
CA GLN A 452 -6.23 -7.59 -16.69
C GLN A 452 -6.48 -8.13 -18.11
N TYR A 453 -6.89 -7.28 -19.04
CA TYR A 453 -7.07 -7.63 -20.44
C TYR A 453 -5.75 -8.08 -21.10
N ILE A 454 -4.66 -7.37 -20.87
CA ILE A 454 -3.34 -7.75 -21.39
C ILE A 454 -2.87 -9.08 -20.77
N TYR A 455 -3.07 -9.28 -19.46
CA TYR A 455 -2.78 -10.54 -18.81
C TYR A 455 -3.56 -11.72 -19.44
N VAL A 456 -4.87 -11.57 -19.63
CA VAL A 456 -5.69 -12.60 -20.29
C VAL A 456 -5.21 -12.86 -21.71
N ARG A 457 -4.75 -11.83 -22.42
CA ARG A 457 -4.14 -11.99 -23.76
C ARG A 457 -2.90 -12.89 -23.71
N THR A 458 -2.02 -12.72 -22.70
CA THR A 458 -0.85 -13.62 -22.53
C THR A 458 -1.30 -15.06 -22.34
N LYS A 459 -2.31 -15.31 -21.53
CA LYS A 459 -2.88 -16.65 -21.31
C LYS A 459 -3.48 -17.23 -22.57
N SER A 460 -4.28 -16.45 -23.29
CA SER A 460 -4.92 -16.91 -24.55
C SER A 460 -3.91 -17.28 -25.62
N VAL A 461 -2.78 -16.60 -25.71
CA VAL A 461 -1.70 -16.93 -26.65
C VAL A 461 -1.05 -18.27 -26.29
N LEU A 462 -0.76 -18.48 -25.00
CA LEU A 462 -0.18 -19.74 -24.51
C LEU A 462 -1.15 -20.91 -24.73
N ASP A 463 -2.42 -20.75 -24.39
CA ASP A 463 -3.45 -21.77 -24.53
C ASP A 463 -3.64 -22.19 -26.02
N LYS A 464 -3.71 -21.20 -26.93
CA LYS A 464 -3.84 -21.44 -28.38
C LYS A 464 -2.64 -22.15 -28.97
N SER A 465 -1.46 -21.91 -28.45
CA SER A 465 -0.24 -22.58 -28.93
C SER A 465 -0.04 -23.99 -28.38
N GLY A 466 -0.75 -24.34 -27.27
CA GLY A 466 -0.49 -25.56 -26.51
C GLY A 466 0.91 -25.60 -25.88
N TYR A 467 1.57 -24.44 -25.78
CA TYR A 467 2.95 -24.35 -25.31
C TYR A 467 3.05 -24.60 -23.82
N VAL A 468 3.96 -25.45 -23.42
CA VAL A 468 4.37 -25.64 -22.03
C VAL A 468 5.72 -24.93 -21.84
N PRO A 469 5.82 -23.92 -20.98
CA PRO A 469 7.06 -23.18 -20.78
C PRO A 469 8.21 -24.08 -20.35
N LYS A 470 9.30 -24.10 -21.15
CA LYS A 470 10.54 -24.82 -20.86
C LYS A 470 11.72 -23.97 -21.31
N LEU A 471 12.57 -23.57 -20.36
CA LEU A 471 13.71 -22.72 -20.65
C LEU A 471 14.81 -23.44 -21.46
N GLU A 472 14.97 -24.75 -21.28
CA GLU A 472 16.05 -25.55 -21.87
C GLU A 472 16.09 -25.52 -23.41
N SER A 473 14.94 -25.24 -24.04
CA SER A 473 14.81 -25.17 -25.50
C SER A 473 14.91 -23.77 -26.08
N ILE A 474 15.12 -22.75 -25.25
CA ILE A 474 15.04 -21.34 -25.68
C ILE A 474 16.36 -20.85 -26.28
N ASN A 475 16.30 -20.41 -27.52
CA ASN A 475 17.38 -19.63 -28.13
C ASN A 475 17.21 -18.13 -27.81
N PHE A 476 18.04 -17.62 -26.90
CA PHE A 476 17.98 -16.24 -26.43
C PHE A 476 18.26 -15.20 -27.52
N GLU A 477 18.99 -15.55 -28.56
CA GLU A 477 19.27 -14.66 -29.69
C GLU A 477 17.99 -14.24 -30.44
N LYS A 478 16.93 -15.05 -30.35
CA LYS A 478 15.63 -14.75 -30.97
C LYS A 478 14.81 -13.68 -30.27
N LEU A 479 15.30 -13.14 -29.14
CA LEU A 479 14.67 -12.07 -28.35
C LEU A 479 15.48 -10.75 -28.34
N GLN A 480 16.43 -10.59 -29.27
CA GLN A 480 17.25 -9.39 -29.38
C GLN A 480 16.57 -8.24 -30.16
N ASP A 481 15.37 -8.45 -30.69
CA ASP A 481 14.62 -7.36 -31.28
C ASP A 481 14.19 -6.32 -30.22
N LYS A 482 14.01 -5.07 -30.66
CA LYS A 482 13.75 -3.92 -29.78
C LYS A 482 12.56 -4.12 -28.83
N LYS A 483 11.49 -4.78 -29.27
CA LYS A 483 10.28 -4.97 -28.48
C LYS A 483 10.45 -6.04 -27.42
N SER A 484 11.11 -7.15 -27.78
CA SER A 484 11.48 -8.20 -26.82
C SER A 484 12.40 -7.68 -25.74
N LEU A 485 13.43 -6.92 -26.10
CA LEU A 485 14.36 -6.30 -25.15
C LEU A 485 13.70 -5.30 -24.24
N GLU A 486 12.73 -4.53 -24.70
CA GLU A 486 11.97 -3.61 -23.86
C GLU A 486 11.23 -4.34 -22.74
N ILE A 487 10.58 -5.45 -23.05
CA ILE A 487 9.91 -6.30 -22.06
C ILE A 487 10.93 -6.90 -21.08
N VAL A 488 12.04 -7.46 -21.59
CA VAL A 488 13.07 -8.06 -20.73
C VAL A 488 13.64 -7.05 -19.73
N LYS A 489 13.91 -5.82 -20.17
CA LYS A 489 14.40 -4.73 -19.29
C LYS A 489 13.37 -4.35 -18.23
N LEU A 490 12.09 -4.29 -18.58
CA LEU A 490 11.03 -4.04 -17.61
C LEU A 490 10.94 -5.18 -16.59
N ILE A 491 10.95 -6.44 -17.04
CA ILE A 491 10.93 -7.60 -16.15
C ILE A 491 12.14 -7.61 -15.22
N TYR A 492 13.33 -7.30 -15.73
CA TYR A 492 14.55 -7.19 -14.92
C TYR A 492 14.39 -6.22 -13.75
N ASN A 493 13.73 -5.09 -13.98
CA ASN A 493 13.56 -4.04 -12.98
C ASN A 493 12.44 -4.33 -11.96
N PHE A 494 11.65 -5.38 -12.13
CA PHE A 494 10.46 -5.61 -11.28
C PHE A 494 10.78 -5.64 -9.78
N GLY A 495 11.80 -6.40 -9.37
CA GLY A 495 12.20 -6.49 -7.97
C GLY A 495 12.62 -5.16 -7.36
N GLU A 496 13.31 -4.34 -8.15
CA GLU A 496 13.72 -2.99 -7.73
C GLU A 496 12.53 -2.03 -7.61
N ILE A 497 11.56 -2.11 -8.52
CA ILE A 497 10.30 -1.35 -8.45
C ILE A 497 9.52 -1.69 -7.18
N VAL A 498 9.46 -2.97 -6.81
CA VAL A 498 8.81 -3.40 -5.57
C VAL A 498 9.50 -2.81 -4.33
N LYS A 499 10.84 -2.81 -4.30
CA LYS A 499 11.62 -2.17 -3.21
C LYS A 499 11.35 -0.68 -3.12
N GLN A 500 11.39 0.03 -4.25
CA GLN A 500 11.11 1.48 -4.28
C GLN A 500 9.69 1.81 -3.80
N ALA A 501 8.70 1.00 -4.18
CA ALA A 501 7.34 1.16 -3.70
C ALA A 501 7.24 1.00 -2.18
N ALA A 502 7.98 0.04 -1.61
CA ALA A 502 8.08 -0.15 -0.16
C ALA A 502 8.79 1.01 0.54
N GLU A 503 9.97 1.41 0.07
CA GLU A 503 10.79 2.46 0.69
C GLU A 503 10.08 3.82 0.72
N LYS A 504 9.31 4.12 -0.32
CA LYS A 504 8.54 5.37 -0.43
C LYS A 504 7.11 5.26 0.10
N TYR A 505 6.67 4.07 0.50
CA TYR A 505 5.27 3.81 0.87
C TYR A 505 4.28 4.24 -0.22
N GLU A 506 4.64 3.98 -1.49
CA GLU A 506 3.93 4.49 -2.67
C GLU A 506 3.58 3.36 -3.65
N PRO A 507 2.43 2.69 -3.47
CA PRO A 507 1.97 1.64 -4.39
C PRO A 507 1.86 2.11 -5.85
N TYR A 508 1.65 3.41 -6.10
CA TYR A 508 1.53 3.94 -7.47
C TYR A 508 2.77 3.67 -8.33
N ILE A 509 3.95 3.54 -7.72
CA ILE A 509 5.20 3.20 -8.42
C ILE A 509 5.04 1.84 -9.11
N LEU A 510 4.49 0.87 -8.40
CA LEU A 510 4.18 -0.46 -8.94
C LEU A 510 3.03 -0.42 -9.94
N ALA A 511 1.96 0.34 -9.66
CA ALA A 511 0.81 0.45 -10.55
C ALA A 511 1.22 1.02 -11.93
N ARG A 512 2.01 2.06 -11.98
CA ARG A 512 2.54 2.65 -13.23
C ARG A 512 3.50 1.73 -13.96
N TYR A 513 4.33 1.01 -13.22
CA TYR A 513 5.19 -0.01 -13.80
C TYR A 513 4.38 -1.09 -14.54
N LEU A 514 3.28 -1.56 -13.96
CA LEU A 514 2.41 -2.56 -14.59
C LEU A 514 1.77 -2.05 -15.87
N ILE A 515 1.37 -0.77 -15.92
CA ILE A 515 0.92 -0.14 -17.17
C ILE A 515 2.02 -0.16 -18.23
N SER A 516 3.25 0.23 -17.85
CA SER A 516 4.38 0.23 -18.78
C SER A 516 4.68 -1.17 -19.34
N LEU A 517 4.64 -2.19 -18.49
CA LEU A 517 4.83 -3.59 -18.91
C LEU A 517 3.70 -4.07 -19.83
N ALA A 518 2.45 -3.76 -19.49
CA ALA A 518 1.30 -4.09 -20.31
C ALA A 518 1.34 -3.41 -21.68
N GLN A 519 1.72 -2.15 -21.76
CA GLN A 519 1.88 -1.40 -23.01
C GLN A 519 3.02 -1.95 -23.85
N ALA A 520 4.16 -2.30 -23.23
CA ALA A 520 5.28 -2.92 -23.92
C ALA A 520 4.88 -4.27 -24.53
N PHE A 521 4.14 -5.10 -23.79
CA PHE A 521 3.64 -6.37 -24.31
C PHE A 521 2.61 -6.17 -25.43
N SER A 522 1.71 -5.20 -25.31
CA SER A 522 0.74 -4.89 -26.36
C SER A 522 1.45 -4.48 -27.66
N SER A 523 2.50 -3.66 -27.57
CA SER A 523 3.33 -3.27 -28.72
C SER A 523 4.07 -4.48 -29.32
N PHE A 524 4.69 -5.30 -28.47
CA PHE A 524 5.34 -6.54 -28.89
C PHE A 524 4.37 -7.48 -29.62
N TYR A 525 3.18 -7.71 -29.07
CA TYR A 525 2.14 -8.58 -29.64
C TYR A 525 1.69 -8.09 -31.03
N ASN A 526 1.58 -6.81 -31.23
CA ASN A 526 1.11 -6.22 -32.49
C ASN A 526 2.21 -6.24 -33.60
N GLU A 527 3.47 -6.10 -33.21
CA GLU A 527 4.58 -5.99 -34.16
C GLU A 527 5.29 -7.34 -34.43
N ASN A 528 5.17 -8.30 -33.51
CA ASN A 528 5.84 -9.60 -33.60
C ASN A 528 4.81 -10.73 -33.70
N LYS A 529 4.86 -11.47 -34.78
CA LYS A 529 4.08 -12.69 -34.90
C LYS A 529 4.61 -13.74 -33.91
N ILE A 530 3.79 -14.18 -32.97
CA ILE A 530 4.20 -15.11 -31.90
C ILE A 530 4.04 -16.57 -32.36
N ILE A 531 2.89 -16.90 -32.95
CA ILE A 531 2.55 -18.27 -33.39
C ILE A 531 2.67 -18.36 -34.90
N GLY A 532 3.24 -19.47 -35.39
CA GLY A 532 3.40 -19.76 -36.84
C GLY A 532 4.66 -19.17 -37.44
N GLU A 533 5.65 -18.90 -36.63
CA GLU A 533 7.04 -18.61 -37.02
C GLU A 533 7.90 -19.86 -36.98
N ASP A 534 9.19 -19.72 -37.30
CA ASP A 534 10.19 -20.74 -37.00
C ASP A 534 10.09 -21.16 -35.53
N GLN A 535 10.27 -22.47 -35.28
CA GLN A 535 10.04 -23.05 -33.94
C GLN A 535 10.87 -22.36 -32.85
N GLN A 536 12.12 -22.01 -33.14
CA GLN A 536 12.98 -21.34 -32.16
C GLN A 536 12.49 -19.91 -31.82
N VAL A 537 12.01 -19.21 -32.85
CA VAL A 537 11.42 -17.85 -32.66
C VAL A 537 10.12 -17.97 -31.87
N GLN A 538 9.27 -18.91 -32.24
CA GLN A 538 8.00 -19.16 -31.57
C GLN A 538 8.20 -19.51 -30.10
N ASP A 539 9.06 -20.45 -29.76
CA ASP A 539 9.32 -20.89 -28.40
C ASP A 539 9.88 -19.76 -27.55
N ALA A 540 10.82 -18.98 -28.09
CA ALA A 540 11.38 -17.83 -27.38
C ALA A 540 10.31 -16.74 -27.09
N ARG A 541 9.48 -16.40 -28.07
CA ARG A 541 8.40 -15.41 -27.90
C ARG A 541 7.28 -15.90 -26.98
N LEU A 542 6.96 -17.18 -27.00
CA LEU A 542 6.00 -17.78 -26.06
C LEU A 542 6.53 -17.78 -24.62
N TYR A 543 7.82 -18.08 -24.43
CA TYR A 543 8.41 -17.99 -23.08
C TYR A 543 8.41 -16.55 -22.56
N LEU A 544 8.72 -15.57 -23.39
CA LEU A 544 8.65 -14.15 -23.02
C LEU A 544 7.20 -13.74 -22.68
N THR A 545 6.21 -14.26 -23.42
CA THR A 545 4.78 -14.07 -23.14
C THR A 545 4.41 -14.65 -21.78
N TYR A 546 4.86 -15.85 -21.46
CA TYR A 546 4.68 -16.48 -20.15
C TYR A 546 5.31 -15.65 -19.03
N ALA A 547 6.56 -15.22 -19.19
CA ALA A 547 7.26 -14.39 -18.20
C ALA A 547 6.53 -13.06 -17.96
N THR A 548 6.03 -12.43 -19.02
CA THR A 548 5.24 -11.20 -18.91
C THR A 548 3.96 -11.41 -18.12
N GLY A 549 3.20 -12.46 -18.43
CA GLY A 549 1.97 -12.81 -17.71
C GLY A 549 2.22 -13.04 -16.22
N LEU A 550 3.29 -13.76 -15.88
CA LEU A 550 3.68 -14.04 -14.51
C LEU A 550 3.98 -12.75 -13.70
N VAL A 551 4.72 -11.81 -14.30
CA VAL A 551 5.06 -10.54 -13.62
C VAL A 551 3.84 -9.63 -13.51
N LEU A 552 2.98 -9.57 -14.54
CA LEU A 552 1.71 -8.81 -14.46
C LEU A 552 0.81 -9.34 -13.34
N GLU A 553 0.65 -10.66 -13.24
CA GLU A 553 -0.16 -11.29 -12.18
C GLU A 553 0.41 -11.02 -10.79
N LYS A 554 1.71 -11.22 -10.62
CA LYS A 554 2.38 -10.97 -9.34
C LYS A 554 2.28 -9.51 -8.92
N GLY A 555 2.60 -8.58 -9.80
CA GLY A 555 2.50 -7.16 -9.51
C GLY A 555 1.08 -6.71 -9.18
N ALA A 556 0.08 -7.21 -9.93
CA ALA A 556 -1.33 -6.94 -9.63
C ALA A 556 -1.74 -7.49 -8.24
N ASN A 557 -1.29 -8.69 -7.89
CA ASN A 557 -1.56 -9.29 -6.58
C ASN A 557 -0.95 -8.46 -5.43
N LEU A 558 0.21 -7.84 -5.62
CA LEU A 558 0.82 -6.93 -4.65
C LEU A 558 0.00 -5.64 -4.46
N LEU A 559 -0.77 -5.24 -5.47
CA LEU A 559 -1.75 -4.15 -5.35
C LEU A 559 -3.10 -4.60 -4.75
N GLY A 560 -3.30 -5.89 -4.51
CA GLY A 560 -4.56 -6.46 -4.06
C GLY A 560 -5.55 -6.78 -5.18
N ILE A 561 -5.10 -6.83 -6.43
CA ILE A 561 -5.93 -7.07 -7.61
C ILE A 561 -5.82 -8.53 -8.04
N LYS A 562 -6.96 -9.19 -8.19
CA LYS A 562 -7.06 -10.56 -8.72
C LYS A 562 -7.16 -10.53 -10.24
N MET A 563 -6.42 -11.42 -10.89
CA MET A 563 -6.45 -11.54 -12.34
C MET A 563 -7.49 -12.58 -12.80
N PRO A 564 -8.35 -12.26 -13.78
CA PRO A 564 -9.24 -13.24 -14.39
C PRO A 564 -8.44 -14.15 -15.34
N GLN A 565 -8.91 -15.39 -15.53
CA GLN A 565 -8.27 -16.32 -16.47
C GLN A 565 -8.82 -16.18 -17.90
N LYS A 566 -10.01 -15.61 -18.03
CA LYS A 566 -10.73 -15.36 -19.29
C LYS A 566 -11.38 -13.97 -19.25
N MET A 567 -11.64 -13.44 -20.44
CA MET A 567 -12.27 -12.12 -20.56
C MET A 567 -13.13 -12.01 -21.82
#